data_90eabf79938e6bef333d17452655cb21
#
_entry.id   90eabf79938e6bef333d17452655cb21
#
_cell.length_a   1.000
_cell.length_b   1.000
_cell.length_c   1.000
_cell.angle_alpha   90.00
_cell.angle_beta   90.00
_cell.angle_gamma   90.00
#
_symmetry.space_group_name_H-M   'P 1'
#
loop_
_entity.id
_entity.type
_entity.pdbx_description
1 polymer ?
#
loop_
_entity_poly.entity_id
_entity_poly.type
_entity_poly.pdbx_seq_one_letter_code
_entity_poly.pdbx_strand_id
1 'polypeptide(L)'
;MTLTAVRSTEVLPAYRDYLDACNARDWSTALSFVHDPVRVQGVVTSAVDYVAGIARLTAEHPGFVWTVGQTIAEGDHLAARLRTPDGPELAIYSWRDGQIVEYWGRA
;
A
#
# COMPACT_ATOMS: atom_id res chain seq x y z
N MET A 1 7.76 25.45 7.89
CA MET A 1 7.36 24.26 8.61
C MET A 1 7.82 23.03 7.86
N THR A 2 8.45 22.14 8.52
CA THR A 2 9.10 21.01 7.87
C THR A 2 8.30 19.71 7.92
N LEU A 3 7.09 19.76 8.50
CA LEU A 3 6.31 18.54 8.72
C LEU A 3 5.96 17.80 7.42
N THR A 4 5.61 18.56 6.36
CA THR A 4 5.26 17.94 5.09
C THR A 4 6.45 17.17 4.51
N ALA A 5 7.65 17.78 4.54
CA ALA A 5 8.85 17.11 4.04
C ALA A 5 9.19 15.87 4.87
N VAL A 6 9.02 15.96 6.21
CA VAL A 6 9.26 14.81 7.09
C VAL A 6 8.29 13.69 6.76
N ARG A 7 6.99 14.00 6.54
CA ARG A 7 6.00 13.00 6.20
C ARG A 7 6.31 12.31 4.87
N SER A 8 6.70 13.08 3.86
CA SER A 8 7.07 12.49 2.57
C SER A 8 8.26 11.56 2.72
N THR A 9 9.22 11.91 3.58
CA THR A 9 10.38 11.08 3.84
C THR A 9 9.99 9.78 4.56
N GLU A 10 8.99 9.84 5.45
CA GLU A 10 8.52 8.67 6.17
C GLU A 10 7.64 7.76 5.34
N VAL A 11 6.84 8.34 4.44
CA VAL A 11 5.85 7.59 3.68
C VAL A 11 6.50 6.58 2.72
N LEU A 12 7.56 6.99 2.02
CA LEU A 12 8.18 6.11 1.05
C LEU A 12 8.84 4.88 1.67
N PRO A 13 9.64 5.01 2.75
CA PRO A 13 10.17 3.82 3.42
C PRO A 13 9.06 2.92 3.98
N ALA A 14 8.01 3.50 4.55
CA ALA A 14 6.88 2.72 5.08
C ALA A 14 6.19 1.95 3.96
N TYR A 15 6.01 2.57 2.80
CA TYR A 15 5.38 1.90 1.67
C TYR A 15 6.23 0.72 1.18
N ARG A 16 7.56 0.90 1.12
CA ARG A 16 8.45 -0.18 0.71
C ARG A 16 8.40 -1.34 1.69
N ASP A 17 8.39 -1.04 2.99
CA ASP A 17 8.27 -2.07 4.02
C ASP A 17 6.94 -2.80 3.93
N TYR A 18 5.86 -2.07 3.65
CA TYR A 18 4.54 -2.67 3.46
C TYR A 18 4.54 -3.63 2.26
N LEU A 19 5.09 -3.20 1.12
CA LEU A 19 5.14 -4.06 -0.05
C LEU A 19 6.05 -5.27 0.15
N ASP A 20 7.17 -5.09 0.86
CA ASP A 20 8.04 -6.21 1.19
C ASP A 20 7.29 -7.24 2.01
N ALA A 21 6.48 -6.79 2.98
CA ALA A 21 5.66 -7.70 3.77
C ALA A 21 4.63 -8.43 2.90
N CYS A 22 3.97 -7.73 1.99
CA CYS A 22 3.02 -8.34 1.07
C CYS A 22 3.70 -9.37 0.17
N ASN A 23 4.86 -9.04 -0.37
CA ASN A 23 5.61 -9.95 -1.22
C ASN A 23 6.10 -11.19 -0.45
N ALA A 24 6.41 -11.01 0.84
CA ALA A 24 6.83 -12.12 1.71
C ALA A 24 5.63 -12.90 2.26
N ARG A 25 4.41 -12.48 1.97
CA ARG A 25 3.17 -13.07 2.50
C ARG A 25 3.12 -12.96 4.03
N ASP A 26 3.77 -11.95 4.59
CA ASP A 26 3.77 -11.66 6.02
C ASP A 26 2.59 -10.72 6.33
N TRP A 27 1.42 -11.32 6.45
CA TRP A 27 0.18 -10.55 6.53
C TRP A 27 0.01 -9.82 7.86
N SER A 28 0.58 -10.34 8.94
CA SER A 28 0.51 -9.63 10.21
C SER A 28 1.34 -8.35 10.17
N THR A 29 2.51 -8.38 9.53
CA THR A 29 3.31 -7.17 9.34
C THR A 29 2.61 -6.21 8.37
N ALA A 30 2.08 -6.72 7.25
CA ALA A 30 1.35 -5.88 6.30
C ALA A 30 0.18 -5.19 6.98
N LEU A 31 -0.56 -5.90 7.82
CA LEU A 31 -1.71 -5.35 8.54
C LEU A 31 -1.32 -4.18 9.43
N SER A 32 -0.13 -4.23 10.02
CA SER A 32 0.33 -3.14 10.90
C SER A 32 0.49 -1.82 10.16
N PHE A 33 0.59 -1.83 8.83
CA PHE A 33 0.69 -0.63 8.02
C PHE A 33 -0.65 -0.12 7.53
N VAL A 34 -1.75 -0.73 7.94
CA VAL A 34 -3.09 -0.35 7.46
C VAL A 34 -3.93 0.14 8.64
N HIS A 35 -4.44 1.34 8.53
CA HIS A 35 -5.33 1.92 9.54
C HIS A 35 -6.69 1.21 9.50
N ASP A 36 -7.31 1.08 10.64
CA ASP A 36 -8.65 0.50 10.75
C ASP A 36 -9.63 1.56 11.21
N PRO A 37 -10.60 1.99 10.39
CA PRO A 37 -10.86 1.52 9.04
C PRO A 37 -9.94 2.15 7.99
N VAL A 38 -9.95 1.59 6.81
CA VAL A 38 -9.27 2.11 5.63
C VAL A 38 -10.30 2.35 4.54
N ARG A 39 -10.12 3.40 3.75
CA ARG A 39 -11.01 3.67 2.63
C ARG A 39 -10.39 3.09 1.36
N VAL A 40 -11.11 2.17 0.73
CA VAL A 40 -10.63 1.45 -0.45
C VAL A 40 -11.56 1.77 -1.61
N GLN A 41 -11.03 2.46 -2.63
CA GLN A 41 -11.82 2.86 -3.79
C GLN A 41 -13.11 3.59 -3.37
N GLY A 42 -13.01 4.45 -2.35
CA GLY A 42 -14.12 5.22 -1.85
C GLY A 42 -15.02 4.49 -0.84
N VAL A 43 -14.74 3.22 -0.53
CA VAL A 43 -15.57 2.42 0.37
C VAL A 43 -14.84 2.19 1.69
N VAL A 44 -15.50 2.46 2.80
CA VAL A 44 -14.94 2.22 4.14
C VAL A 44 -14.86 0.72 4.36
N THR A 45 -13.67 0.22 4.66
CA THR A 45 -13.36 -1.20 4.75
C THR A 45 -12.56 -1.44 6.03
N SER A 46 -12.74 -2.59 6.67
CA SER A 46 -11.87 -2.93 7.79
C SER A 46 -10.47 -3.25 7.29
N ALA A 47 -9.45 -2.93 8.10
CA ALA A 47 -8.08 -3.24 7.74
C ALA A 47 -7.90 -4.74 7.49
N VAL A 48 -8.54 -5.56 8.31
CA VAL A 48 -8.47 -7.02 8.18
C VAL A 48 -9.03 -7.47 6.83
N ASP A 49 -10.18 -6.94 6.43
CA ASP A 49 -10.79 -7.32 5.15
C ASP A 49 -9.93 -6.86 3.96
N TYR A 50 -9.34 -5.67 4.07
CA TYR A 50 -8.47 -5.16 3.02
C TYR A 50 -7.26 -6.08 2.82
N VAL A 51 -6.57 -6.41 3.90
CA VAL A 51 -5.39 -7.28 3.84
C VAL A 51 -5.78 -8.70 3.44
N ALA A 52 -6.94 -9.19 3.91
CA ALA A 52 -7.42 -10.52 3.51
C ALA A 52 -7.67 -10.60 2.00
N GLY A 53 -8.14 -9.51 1.40
CA GLY A 53 -8.33 -9.47 -0.05
C GLY A 53 -7.01 -9.62 -0.81
N ILE A 54 -5.97 -8.95 -0.33
CA ILE A 54 -4.64 -9.06 -0.93
C ILE A 54 -4.10 -10.47 -0.73
N ALA A 55 -4.27 -11.03 0.46
CA ALA A 55 -3.82 -12.40 0.75
C ALA A 55 -4.51 -13.42 -0.16
N ARG A 56 -5.80 -13.21 -0.43
CA ARG A 56 -6.55 -14.10 -1.32
C ARG A 56 -6.02 -14.02 -2.75
N LEU A 57 -5.71 -12.81 -3.22
CA LEU A 57 -5.13 -12.63 -4.55
C LEU A 57 -3.84 -13.44 -4.69
N THR A 58 -2.95 -13.36 -3.70
CA THR A 58 -1.68 -14.06 -3.77
C THR A 58 -1.84 -15.56 -3.57
N ALA A 59 -2.87 -16.01 -2.84
CA ALA A 59 -3.16 -17.44 -2.71
C ALA A 59 -3.63 -18.03 -4.05
N GLU A 60 -4.40 -17.25 -4.82
CA GLU A 60 -4.88 -17.68 -6.14
C GLU A 60 -3.79 -17.56 -7.20
N HIS A 61 -2.81 -16.69 -6.99
CA HIS A 61 -1.71 -16.44 -7.91
C HIS A 61 -0.39 -16.45 -7.13
N PRO A 62 0.13 -17.65 -6.77
CA PRO A 62 1.28 -17.75 -5.87
C PRO A 62 2.55 -17.04 -6.35
N GLY A 63 2.70 -16.87 -7.67
CA GLY A 63 3.84 -16.16 -8.24
C GLY A 63 3.67 -14.65 -8.29
N PHE A 64 2.57 -14.11 -7.75
CA PHE A 64 2.30 -12.69 -7.83
C PHE A 64 3.28 -11.91 -6.96
N VAL A 65 3.92 -10.89 -7.55
CA VAL A 65 4.90 -10.04 -6.87
C VAL A 65 4.68 -8.60 -7.33
N TRP A 66 4.73 -7.68 -6.39
CA TRP A 66 4.69 -6.25 -6.71
C TRP A 66 6.11 -5.70 -6.76
N THR A 67 6.47 -5.08 -7.86
CA THR A 67 7.77 -4.41 -7.99
C THR A 67 7.53 -2.93 -8.16
N VAL A 68 8.13 -2.13 -7.27
CA VAL A 68 7.99 -0.68 -7.33
C VAL A 68 8.79 -0.14 -8.51
N GLY A 69 8.12 0.58 -9.38
CA GLY A 69 8.79 1.30 -10.46
C GLY A 69 9.03 2.74 -10.04
N GLN A 70 8.12 3.64 -10.43
CA GLN A 70 8.23 5.05 -10.15
C GLN A 70 7.30 5.44 -9.01
N THR A 71 7.77 6.31 -8.12
CA THR A 71 6.94 6.83 -7.03
C THR A 71 6.99 8.35 -7.00
N ILE A 72 5.88 8.95 -6.57
CA ILE A 72 5.78 10.38 -6.31
C ILE A 72 5.13 10.51 -4.94
N ALA A 73 5.82 11.18 -4.02
CA ALA A 73 5.31 11.39 -2.68
C ALA A 73 5.26 12.88 -2.37
N GLU A 74 4.14 13.33 -1.83
CA GLU A 74 3.95 14.71 -1.40
C GLU A 74 3.09 14.72 -0.15
N GLY A 75 3.64 15.23 0.96
CA GLY A 75 2.92 15.24 2.22
C GLY A 75 2.57 13.83 2.63
N ASP A 76 1.28 13.60 2.84
CA ASP A 76 0.76 12.30 3.26
C ASP A 76 0.33 11.43 2.08
N HIS A 77 0.60 11.84 0.85
CA HIS A 77 0.14 11.15 -0.34
C HIS A 77 1.29 10.51 -1.08
N LEU A 78 1.02 9.35 -1.64
CA LEU A 78 2.01 8.64 -2.46
C LEU A 78 1.31 8.00 -3.65
N ALA A 79 1.85 8.26 -4.84
CA ALA A 79 1.44 7.58 -6.05
C ALA A 79 2.57 6.66 -6.49
N ALA A 80 2.25 5.44 -6.88
CA ALA A 80 3.24 4.47 -7.30
C ALA A 80 2.82 3.79 -8.59
N ARG A 81 3.78 3.65 -9.49
CA ARG A 81 3.65 2.77 -10.64
C ARG A 81 4.31 1.47 -10.26
N LEU A 82 3.54 0.40 -10.27
CA LEU A 82 4.01 -0.92 -9.90
C LEU A 82 4.07 -1.80 -11.14
N ARG A 83 4.96 -2.77 -11.11
CA ARG A 83 4.96 -3.87 -12.07
C ARG A 83 4.49 -5.13 -11.36
N THR A 84 3.60 -5.85 -12.00
CA THR A 84 3.09 -7.10 -11.52
C THR A 84 3.12 -8.11 -12.66
N PRO A 85 2.97 -9.41 -12.40
CA PRO A 85 2.87 -10.39 -13.48
C PRO A 85 1.71 -10.12 -14.44
N ASP A 86 0.67 -9.40 -13.98
CA ASP A 86 -0.48 -9.07 -14.81
C ASP A 86 -0.28 -7.76 -15.58
N GLY A 87 0.88 -7.12 -15.45
CA GLY A 87 1.19 -5.87 -16.13
C GLY A 87 1.34 -4.70 -15.16
N PRO A 88 1.43 -3.48 -15.70
CA PRO A 88 1.60 -2.30 -14.85
C PRO A 88 0.34 -1.98 -14.06
N GLU A 89 0.53 -1.48 -12.86
CA GLU A 89 -0.54 -1.07 -11.98
C GLU A 89 -0.23 0.31 -11.42
N LEU A 90 -1.25 1.16 -11.30
CA LEU A 90 -1.12 2.46 -10.68
C LEU A 90 -1.87 2.44 -9.35
N ALA A 91 -1.20 2.87 -8.29
CA ALA A 91 -1.79 2.89 -6.95
C ALA A 91 -1.55 4.25 -6.32
N ILE A 92 -2.56 4.78 -5.64
CA ILE A 92 -2.48 6.05 -4.93
C ILE A 92 -2.90 5.81 -3.49
N TYR A 93 -2.08 6.28 -2.56
CA TYR A 93 -2.30 6.05 -1.14
C TYR A 93 -2.31 7.36 -0.38
N SER A 94 -3.14 7.43 0.66
CA SER A 94 -3.04 8.46 1.68
C SER A 94 -2.60 7.79 2.99
N TRP A 95 -1.73 8.46 3.72
CA TRP A 95 -1.10 7.91 4.93
C TRP A 95 -1.39 8.80 6.13
N ARG A 96 -1.41 8.21 7.32
CA ARG A 96 -1.49 8.95 8.58
C ARG A 96 -0.74 8.13 9.63
N ASP A 97 0.27 8.78 10.26
CA ASP A 97 1.03 8.16 11.35
C ASP A 97 1.59 6.78 10.96
N GLY A 98 2.12 6.69 9.75
CA GLY A 98 2.74 5.47 9.28
C GLY A 98 1.77 4.39 8.80
N GLN A 99 0.48 4.72 8.69
CA GLN A 99 -0.53 3.76 8.25
C GLN A 99 -1.30 4.28 7.05
N ILE A 100 -1.67 3.36 6.18
CA ILE A 100 -2.51 3.64 5.02
C ILE A 100 -3.93 3.91 5.52
N VAL A 101 -4.48 5.08 5.19
CA VAL A 101 -5.86 5.42 5.52
C VAL A 101 -6.77 5.41 4.30
N GLU A 102 -6.18 5.48 3.10
CA GLU A 102 -6.95 5.46 1.86
C GLU A 102 -6.13 4.85 0.74
N TYR A 103 -6.77 4.08 -0.11
CA TYR A 103 -6.16 3.43 -1.25
C TYR A 103 -7.06 3.58 -2.48
N TRP A 104 -6.44 3.97 -3.58
CA TRP A 104 -7.01 3.94 -4.92
C TRP A 104 -6.04 3.16 -5.79
N GLY A 105 -6.54 2.16 -6.48
CA GLY A 105 -5.69 1.36 -7.34
C GLY A 105 -6.37 1.01 -8.64
N ARG A 106 -5.55 0.58 -9.58
CA ARG A 106 -6.03 0.19 -10.88
C ARG A 106 -5.11 -0.87 -11.44
N ALA A 107 -5.69 -1.98 -11.74
CA ALA A 107 -4.99 -3.09 -12.38
C ALA A 107 -4.94 -2.92 -13.88
#